data_535b342cc71b4e8a1ffd8f82b6f7f4b5
#
_entry.id   535b342cc71b4e8a1ffd8f82b6f7f4b5
#
_cell.length_a   1.000
_cell.length_b   1.000
_cell.length_c   1.000
_cell.angle_alpha   90.00
_cell.angle_beta   90.00
_cell.angle_gamma   90.00
#
_symmetry.space_group_name_H-M   'P 1'
#
loop_
_entity.id
_entity.type
_entity.pdbx_description
1 polymer ?
#
loop_
_entity_poly.entity_id
_entity_poly.type
_entity_poly.pdbx_seq_one_letter_code
_entity_poly.pdbx_strand_id
1 'polypeptide(L)'
;MRRKLKTNRVGAVQIAPNMYIAQKYGTVLLYSYETPVAGEDQNGKFRTDTQYSSTTTRHINKWLGGKDVGRIVPQDEIYQKAVIVNCM
;
A
#
# COMPACT_ATOMS: atom_id res chain seq x y z
N MET A 1 -11.07 17.51 10.53
CA MET A 1 -10.51 17.26 10.13
C MET A 1 -9.71 16.90 10.08
N ARG A 2 -9.52 16.54 9.79
CA ARG A 2 -8.83 16.05 9.54
C ARG A 2 -7.94 15.71 9.26
N ARG A 3 -7.55 15.43 9.02
CA ARG A 3 -6.83 14.97 8.62
C ARG A 3 -5.81 14.72 8.66
N LYS A 4 -5.29 14.34 8.49
CA LYS A 4 -4.40 13.99 8.46
C LYS A 4 -3.67 13.46 8.18
N LEU A 5 -3.45 13.24 7.61
CA LEU A 5 -2.68 12.52 7.39
C LEU A 5 -1.65 12.48 6.72
N LYS A 6 -0.95 12.23 6.28
CA LYS A 6 0.22 12.17 6.12
C LYS A 6 0.78 11.21 5.21
N THR A 7 0.79 10.09 5.39
CA THR A 7 1.04 9.05 4.43
C THR A 7 -0.13 8.86 3.65
N ASN A 8 -0.89 9.81 3.63
CA ASN A 8 -2.19 9.71 3.25
C ASN A 8 -2.36 9.32 1.87
N ARG A 9 -3.55 9.27 1.51
CA ARG A 9 -4.00 8.74 0.24
C ARG A 9 -4.24 9.84 -0.77
N VAL A 10 -3.37 10.85 -0.78
CA VAL A 10 -3.52 11.94 -1.73
C VAL A 10 -3.48 11.36 -3.14
N GLY A 11 -4.54 11.58 -3.91
CA GLY A 11 -4.61 11.07 -5.26
C GLY A 11 -4.95 9.60 -5.36
N ALA A 12 -5.23 8.93 -4.26
CA ALA A 12 -5.54 7.52 -4.28
C ALA A 12 -6.99 7.28 -4.71
N VAL A 13 -7.22 6.14 -5.33
CA VAL A 13 -8.54 5.73 -5.80
C VAL A 13 -9.01 4.57 -4.95
N GLN A 14 -10.23 4.66 -4.47
CA GLN A 14 -10.81 3.57 -3.68
C GLN A 14 -11.23 2.44 -4.60
N ILE A 15 -10.76 1.23 -4.31
CA ILE A 15 -11.08 0.06 -5.13
C ILE A 15 -11.99 -0.92 -4.41
N ALA A 16 -12.13 -0.79 -3.10
CA ALA A 16 -13.00 -1.62 -2.29
C ALA A 16 -13.14 -0.94 -0.94
N PRO A 17 -14.04 -1.40 -0.07
CA PRO A 17 -14.15 -0.79 1.26
C PRO A 17 -12.79 -0.80 1.96
N ASN A 18 -12.33 0.38 2.35
CA ASN A 18 -11.09 0.59 3.08
C ASN A 18 -9.84 0.16 2.32
N MET A 19 -9.95 -0.01 0.99
CA MET A 19 -8.81 -0.32 0.14
C MET A 19 -8.66 0.75 -0.94
N TYR A 20 -7.47 1.29 -1.04
CA TYR A 20 -7.18 2.37 -1.99
C TYR A 20 -5.88 2.08 -2.70
N ILE A 21 -5.74 2.58 -3.93
CA ILE A 21 -4.46 2.49 -4.63
C ILE A 21 -4.02 3.88 -5.06
N ALA A 22 -2.71 4.08 -5.02
CA ALA A 22 -2.08 5.29 -5.54
C ALA A 22 -0.99 4.84 -6.49
N GLN A 23 -0.85 5.55 -7.61
CA GLN A 23 0.07 5.13 -8.66
C GLN A 23 0.84 6.33 -9.19
N LYS A 24 2.16 6.19 -9.29
CA LYS A 24 2.99 7.23 -9.86
C LYS A 24 4.39 6.67 -10.12
N TYR A 25 5.01 7.12 -11.20
CA TYR A 25 6.39 6.78 -11.53
C TYR A 25 6.62 5.27 -11.59
N GLY A 26 5.64 4.51 -12.08
CA GLY A 26 5.81 3.08 -12.23
C GLY A 26 5.62 2.28 -10.96
N THR A 27 5.18 2.91 -9.89
CA THR A 27 4.92 2.25 -8.62
C THR A 27 3.45 2.38 -8.29
N VAL A 28 2.84 1.25 -7.94
CA VAL A 28 1.46 1.22 -7.46
C VAL A 28 1.50 0.80 -6.01
N LEU A 29 0.80 1.53 -5.15
CA LEU A 29 0.74 1.21 -3.73
C LEU A 29 -0.68 0.89 -3.32
N LEU A 30 -0.82 -0.15 -2.52
CA LEU A 30 -2.09 -0.50 -1.90
C LEU A 30 -2.12 0.06 -0.49
N TYR A 31 -3.16 0.80 -0.19
CA TYR A 31 -3.42 1.29 1.15
C TYR A 31 -4.56 0.49 1.75
N SER A 32 -4.37 0.02 2.97
CA SER A 32 -5.44 -0.55 3.78
C SER A 32 -5.76 0.48 4.83
N TYR A 33 -6.97 0.99 4.79
CA TYR A 33 -7.35 2.18 5.53
C TYR A 33 -6.43 3.33 5.10
N GLU A 34 -5.58 3.83 5.95
CA GLU A 34 -4.70 4.95 5.59
C GLU A 34 -3.24 4.57 5.56
N THR A 35 -2.94 3.28 5.62
CA THR A 35 -1.57 2.80 5.71
C THR A 35 -1.18 2.07 4.43
N PRO A 36 -0.06 2.46 3.79
CA PRO A 36 0.42 1.69 2.64
C PRO A 36 1.01 0.37 3.14
N VAL A 37 0.56 -0.74 2.57
CA VAL A 37 0.94 -2.06 3.09
C VAL A 37 1.45 -3.00 2.01
N ALA A 38 1.31 -2.65 0.75
CA ALA A 38 1.72 -3.52 -0.34
C ALA A 38 1.83 -2.69 -1.60
N GLY A 39 2.29 -3.33 -2.67
CA GLY A 39 2.36 -2.63 -3.93
C GLY A 39 3.04 -3.44 -5.00
N GLU A 40 3.34 -2.76 -6.09
CA GLU A 40 4.06 -3.35 -7.19
C GLU A 40 4.88 -2.26 -7.87
N ASP A 41 6.13 -2.56 -8.16
CA ASP A 41 6.99 -1.65 -8.90
C ASP A 41 7.74 -2.45 -9.96
N GLN A 42 8.77 -1.84 -10.56
CA GLN A 42 9.48 -2.53 -11.62
C GLN A 42 10.20 -3.78 -11.14
N ASN A 43 10.38 -3.94 -9.85
CA ASN A 43 10.97 -5.14 -9.28
C ASN A 43 9.92 -6.18 -8.88
N GLY A 44 8.65 -5.91 -9.14
CA GLY A 44 7.58 -6.84 -8.88
C GLY A 44 6.74 -6.47 -7.68
N LYS A 45 5.91 -7.40 -7.27
CA LYS A 45 4.99 -7.20 -6.16
C LYS A 45 5.71 -7.30 -4.82
N PHE A 46 5.22 -6.55 -3.85
CA PHE A 46 5.80 -6.57 -2.51
C PHE A 46 4.72 -6.37 -1.47
N ARG A 47 5.02 -6.77 -0.25
CA ARG A 47 4.11 -6.63 0.89
C ARG A 47 4.90 -6.31 2.14
N THR A 48 4.22 -5.72 3.13
CA THR A 48 4.87 -5.35 4.37
C THR A 48 5.24 -6.57 5.20
N ASP A 49 6.32 -6.43 5.96
CA ASP A 49 6.70 -7.43 6.95
C ASP A 49 5.93 -7.24 8.26
N THR A 50 5.20 -6.16 8.39
CA THR A 50 4.47 -5.85 9.61
C THR A 50 3.09 -6.46 9.55
N GLN A 51 2.69 -7.13 10.62
CA GLN A 51 1.36 -7.69 10.71
C GLN A 51 0.47 -6.71 11.45
N TYR A 52 -0.52 -6.18 10.76
CA TYR A 52 -1.44 -5.21 11.34
C TYR A 52 -2.67 -5.93 11.90
N SER A 53 -3.61 -6.26 11.05
CA SER A 53 -4.83 -6.93 11.48
C SER A 53 -5.19 -7.99 10.45
N SER A 54 -6.10 -8.87 10.81
CA SER A 54 -6.55 -9.88 9.85
C SER A 54 -7.25 -9.24 8.66
N THR A 55 -7.92 -8.12 8.87
CA THR A 55 -8.57 -7.40 7.79
C THR A 55 -7.52 -6.86 6.81
N THR A 56 -6.47 -6.24 7.32
CA THR A 56 -5.40 -5.74 6.47
C THR A 56 -4.73 -6.87 5.72
N THR A 57 -4.47 -7.99 6.39
CA THR A 57 -3.88 -9.15 5.72
C THR A 57 -4.77 -9.64 4.59
N ARG A 58 -6.07 -9.65 4.80
CA ARG A 58 -7.01 -10.05 3.73
C ARG A 58 -6.95 -9.07 2.57
N HIS A 59 -6.87 -7.77 2.85
CA HIS A 59 -6.74 -6.77 1.79
C HIS A 59 -5.50 -7.04 0.95
N ILE A 60 -4.38 -7.29 1.61
CA ILE A 60 -3.12 -7.53 0.92
C ILE A 60 -3.23 -8.78 0.05
N ASN A 61 -3.72 -9.88 0.63
CA ASN A 61 -3.81 -11.13 -0.10
C ASN A 61 -4.75 -11.02 -1.30
N LYS A 62 -5.88 -10.34 -1.11
CA LYS A 62 -6.84 -10.18 -2.19
C LYS A 62 -6.24 -9.36 -3.33
N TRP A 63 -5.55 -8.29 -3.00
CA TRP A 63 -5.03 -7.40 -4.04
C TRP A 63 -3.85 -8.04 -4.78
N LEU A 64 -2.97 -8.72 -4.05
CA LEU A 64 -1.80 -9.34 -4.66
C LEU A 64 -2.14 -10.63 -5.38
N GLY A 65 -3.23 -11.28 -5.00
CA GLY A 65 -3.64 -12.52 -5.63
C GLY A 65 -3.32 -13.78 -4.85
N GLY A 66 -2.89 -13.65 -3.59
CA GLY A 66 -2.63 -14.81 -2.76
C GLY A 66 -1.78 -14.46 -1.55
N LYS A 67 -1.79 -15.37 -0.59
CA LYS A 67 -1.10 -15.11 0.68
C LYS A 67 0.42 -15.18 0.55
N ASP A 68 0.91 -15.84 -0.47
CA ASP A 68 2.35 -16.00 -0.64
C ASP A 68 2.88 -15.16 -1.80
N VAL A 69 2.06 -14.26 -2.33
CA VAL A 69 2.46 -13.44 -3.45
C VAL A 69 3.12 -12.17 -2.95
N GLY A 70 4.21 -11.79 -3.60
CA GLY A 70 4.92 -10.57 -3.27
C GLY A 70 6.07 -10.82 -2.31
N ARG A 71 7.19 -10.13 -2.54
CA ARG A 71 8.30 -10.26 -1.63
C ARG A 71 8.02 -9.44 -0.37
N ILE A 72 8.51 -9.91 0.74
CA ILE A 72 8.30 -9.25 2.01
C ILE A 72 9.35 -8.18 2.19
N VAL A 73 8.92 -6.96 2.45
CA VAL A 73 9.84 -5.84 2.63
C VAL A 73 9.51 -5.12 3.94
N PRO A 74 10.48 -4.41 4.51
CA PRO A 74 10.21 -3.65 5.73
C PRO A 74 9.18 -2.56 5.49
N GLN A 75 8.37 -2.30 6.49
CA GLN A 75 7.37 -1.24 6.38
C GLN A 75 8.01 0.12 6.08
N ASP A 76 9.20 0.36 6.61
CA ASP A 76 9.90 1.62 6.32
C ASP A 76 10.15 1.80 4.84
N GLU A 77 10.48 0.72 4.14
CA GLU A 77 10.68 0.80 2.70
C GLU A 77 9.39 1.18 1.99
N ILE A 78 8.27 0.64 2.45
CA ILE A 78 6.98 0.98 1.86
C ILE A 78 6.64 2.44 2.11
N TYR A 79 6.93 2.97 3.30
CA TYR A 79 6.72 4.38 3.57
C TYR A 79 7.57 5.26 2.66
N GLN A 80 8.80 4.85 2.38
CA GLN A 80 9.64 5.63 1.47
C GLN A 80 9.04 5.66 0.06
N LYS A 81 8.51 4.52 -0.40
CA LYS A 81 7.83 4.49 -1.69
C LYS A 81 6.59 5.37 -1.66
N ALA A 82 5.87 5.40 -0.55
CA ALA A 82 4.68 6.23 -0.43
C ALA A 82 5.02 7.72 -0.51
N VAL A 83 6.14 8.12 0.07
CA VAL A 83 6.59 9.49 -0.03
C VAL A 83 6.83 9.88 -1.48
N ILE A 84 7.47 9.01 -2.24
CA ILE A 84 7.75 9.28 -3.65
C ILE A 84 6.45 9.34 -4.45
N VAL A 85 5.55 8.39 -4.23
CA VAL A 85 4.28 8.34 -4.96
C VAL A 85 3.41 9.55 -4.65
N ASN A 86 3.44 10.02 -3.42
CA ASN A 86 2.64 11.17 -3.00
C ASN A 86 3.34 12.50 -3.21
N CYS A 87 4.56 12.48 -3.68
CA CYS A 87 5.32 13.71 -3.88
C CYS A 87 4.77 14.45 -5.09
N MET A 88 4.61 15.76 -4.91
CA MET A 88 4.09 16.61 -5.99
C MET A 88 5.23 17.17 -6.85
#